data_8e9ff25760ee6783e7baab2e9508a1c6
#
_entry.id   8e9ff25760ee6783e7baab2e9508a1c6
#
_cell.length_a   1.000
_cell.length_b   1.000
_cell.length_c   1.000
_cell.angle_alpha   90.00
_cell.angle_beta   90.00
_cell.angle_gamma   90.00
#
_symmetry.space_group_name_H-M   'P 1'
#
loop_
_entity.id
_entity.type
_entity.pdbx_description
1 polymer ?
#
loop_
_entity_poly.entity_id
_entity_poly.type
_entity_poly.pdbx_seq_one_letter_code
_entity_poly.pdbx_strand_id
1 'polypeptide(L)'
;MAIEPLIDLSMIDLTNIAITPEEVGEMNSQAGHMRHLDYVAHVSDDKLTAVGIKKVKEDEFWVAGHIPGRPLYPGVLMIEAAAQISSILYRLNAEVKQFMGFTRCDNCSFRSQVVPNDTLALVSTIRKFQRRRFVCDAQGYVE
;
A
#
# COMPACT_ATOMS: atom_id res chain seq x y z
N MET A 1 22.92 3.39 -4.90
CA MET A 1 22.85 2.08 -4.22
C MET A 1 21.50 1.42 -4.48
N ALA A 2 21.49 0.13 -4.77
CA ALA A 2 20.25 -0.62 -4.83
C ALA A 2 19.66 -0.70 -3.41
N ILE A 3 18.35 -0.47 -3.29
CA ILE A 3 17.63 -0.65 -2.02
C ILE A 3 17.42 -2.16 -1.84
N GLU A 4 17.79 -2.66 -0.67
CA GLU A 4 17.54 -4.06 -0.32
C GLU A 4 16.03 -4.32 -0.24
N PRO A 5 15.51 -5.35 -0.93
CA PRO A 5 14.10 -5.70 -0.84
C PRO A 5 13.69 -6.07 0.58
N LEU A 6 12.50 -5.61 1.01
CA LEU A 6 11.93 -5.98 2.31
C LEU A 6 11.57 -7.47 2.36
N ILE A 7 11.15 -8.02 1.22
CA ILE A 7 10.90 -9.45 1.04
C ILE A 7 11.24 -9.85 -0.40
N ASP A 8 11.39 -11.14 -0.63
CA ASP A 8 11.51 -11.69 -1.98
C ASP A 8 10.11 -11.88 -2.59
N LEU A 9 9.69 -10.91 -3.42
CA LEU A 9 8.38 -10.95 -4.09
C LEU A 9 8.21 -12.14 -5.03
N SER A 10 9.30 -12.73 -5.55
CA SER A 10 9.21 -13.90 -6.43
C SER A 10 8.60 -15.13 -5.72
N MET A 11 8.61 -15.12 -4.39
CA MET A 11 8.02 -16.17 -3.56
C MET A 11 6.55 -15.92 -3.21
N ILE A 12 5.98 -14.80 -3.66
CA ILE A 12 4.61 -14.40 -3.34
C ILE A 12 3.74 -14.49 -4.58
N ASP A 13 2.61 -15.18 -4.48
CA ASP A 13 1.58 -15.15 -5.51
C ASP A 13 0.74 -13.87 -5.35
N LEU A 14 0.98 -12.90 -6.22
CA LEU A 14 0.30 -11.61 -6.21
C LEU A 14 -1.19 -11.70 -6.58
N THR A 15 -1.64 -12.83 -7.14
CA THR A 15 -3.05 -13.08 -7.44
C THR A 15 -3.81 -13.72 -6.28
N ASN A 16 -3.08 -14.20 -5.26
CA ASN A 16 -3.70 -14.73 -4.05
C ASN A 16 -4.43 -13.62 -3.28
N ILE A 17 -5.51 -13.96 -2.61
CA ILE A 17 -6.30 -13.02 -1.81
C ILE A 17 -6.28 -13.49 -0.35
N ALA A 18 -5.34 -12.94 0.42
CA ALA A 18 -5.25 -13.18 1.86
C ALA A 18 -6.26 -12.33 2.64
N ILE A 19 -6.49 -11.09 2.18
CA ILE A 19 -7.53 -10.19 2.71
C ILE A 19 -8.32 -9.67 1.52
N THR A 20 -9.63 -9.89 1.54
CA THR A 20 -10.52 -9.54 0.43
C THR A 20 -10.70 -8.04 0.29
N PRO A 21 -11.17 -7.55 -0.89
CA PRO A 21 -11.52 -6.15 -1.08
C PRO A 21 -12.52 -5.63 -0.03
N GLU A 22 -13.50 -6.44 0.33
CA GLU A 22 -14.51 -6.11 1.35
C GLU A 22 -13.87 -5.94 2.72
N GLU A 23 -13.01 -6.86 3.11
CA GLU A 23 -12.27 -6.81 4.39
C GLU A 23 -11.33 -5.60 4.45
N VAL A 24 -10.66 -5.26 3.34
CA VAL A 24 -9.84 -4.02 3.26
C VAL A 24 -10.71 -2.80 3.54
N GLY A 25 -11.91 -2.75 2.95
CA GLY A 25 -12.86 -1.66 3.17
C GLY A 25 -13.36 -1.55 4.62
N GLU A 26 -13.46 -2.68 5.32
CA GLU A 26 -13.82 -2.72 6.75
C GLU A 26 -12.66 -2.32 7.66
N MET A 27 -11.44 -2.70 7.29
CA MET A 27 -10.23 -2.45 8.10
C MET A 27 -9.72 -1.01 7.97
N ASN A 28 -9.79 -0.42 6.78
CA ASN A 28 -9.31 0.94 6.50
C ASN A 28 -10.46 1.96 6.53
N SER A 29 -10.12 3.19 6.90
CA SER A 29 -11.08 4.29 6.94
C SER A 29 -11.35 4.91 5.57
N GLN A 30 -10.45 4.71 4.60
CA GLN A 30 -10.59 5.25 3.25
C GLN A 30 -11.69 4.53 2.47
N ALA A 31 -12.46 5.30 1.72
CA ALA A 31 -13.54 4.81 0.88
C ALA A 31 -13.59 5.57 -0.45
N GLY A 32 -14.37 5.07 -1.40
CA GLY A 32 -14.56 5.70 -2.69
C GLY A 32 -13.25 5.92 -3.45
N HIS A 33 -13.08 7.12 -4.00
CA HIS A 33 -11.90 7.46 -4.80
C HIS A 33 -10.59 7.51 -4.02
N MET A 34 -10.64 7.59 -2.70
CA MET A 34 -9.43 7.56 -1.85
C MET A 34 -9.01 6.15 -1.44
N ARG A 35 -9.71 5.13 -1.89
CA ARG A 35 -9.31 3.74 -1.67
C ARG A 35 -8.27 3.34 -2.72
N HIS A 36 -7.00 3.27 -2.30
CA HIS A 36 -5.85 2.96 -3.16
C HIS A 36 -5.24 1.60 -2.87
N LEU A 37 -5.97 0.72 -2.19
CA LEU A 37 -5.60 -0.66 -1.92
C LEU A 37 -6.79 -1.55 -2.27
N ASP A 38 -6.62 -2.42 -3.27
CA ASP A 38 -7.71 -3.28 -3.73
C ASP A 38 -7.88 -4.52 -2.86
N TYR A 39 -6.78 -5.23 -2.61
CA TYR A 39 -6.76 -6.41 -1.73
C TYR A 39 -5.36 -6.63 -1.17
N VAL A 40 -5.23 -7.55 -0.23
CA VAL A 40 -3.92 -7.98 0.31
C VAL A 40 -3.64 -9.38 -0.19
N ALA A 41 -2.50 -9.54 -0.88
CA ALA A 41 -2.09 -10.82 -1.46
C ALA A 41 -1.39 -11.72 -0.44
N HIS A 42 -0.70 -11.14 0.52
CA HIS A 42 0.10 -11.88 1.48
C HIS A 42 0.20 -11.16 2.83
N VAL A 43 0.16 -11.93 3.89
CA VAL A 43 0.50 -11.49 5.25
C VAL A 43 1.46 -12.53 5.82
N SER A 44 2.61 -12.09 6.36
CA SER A 44 3.57 -12.99 6.99
C SER A 44 2.99 -13.65 8.26
N ASP A 45 3.53 -14.80 8.64
CA ASP A 45 3.04 -15.56 9.80
C ASP A 45 3.12 -14.74 11.10
N ASP A 46 4.17 -13.94 11.26
CA ASP A 46 4.35 -13.03 12.39
C ASP A 46 3.50 -11.75 12.31
N LYS A 47 2.78 -11.54 11.19
CA LYS A 47 1.96 -10.36 10.92
C LYS A 47 2.71 -9.03 10.90
N LEU A 48 4.02 -9.06 10.68
CA LEU A 48 4.85 -7.86 10.61
C LEU A 48 5.04 -7.33 9.19
N THR A 49 4.79 -8.17 8.17
CA THR A 49 4.93 -7.81 6.76
C THR A 49 3.67 -8.20 5.99
N ALA A 50 3.25 -7.33 5.09
CA ALA A 50 2.14 -7.61 4.17
C ALA A 50 2.43 -7.08 2.78
N VAL A 51 1.79 -7.69 1.78
CA VAL A 51 1.82 -7.26 0.38
C VAL A 51 0.41 -6.90 -0.05
N GLY A 52 0.19 -5.64 -0.30
CA GLY A 52 -1.07 -5.11 -0.83
C GLY A 52 -0.99 -4.90 -2.33
N ILE A 53 -2.11 -4.99 -3.00
CA ILE A 53 -2.23 -4.84 -4.44
C ILE A 53 -3.11 -3.64 -4.78
N LYS A 54 -2.59 -2.79 -5.66
CA LYS A 54 -3.33 -1.71 -6.31
C LYS A 54 -3.34 -1.98 -7.81
N LYS A 55 -4.51 -2.21 -8.37
CA LYS A 55 -4.72 -2.26 -9.82
C LYS A 55 -5.08 -0.87 -10.31
N VAL A 56 -4.21 -0.28 -11.11
CA VAL A 56 -4.39 1.08 -11.62
C VAL A 56 -5.35 1.06 -12.80
N LYS A 57 -6.43 1.84 -12.70
CA LYS A 57 -7.51 1.85 -13.71
C LYS A 57 -7.46 3.11 -14.55
N GLU A 58 -8.04 3.03 -15.76
CA GLU A 58 -8.11 4.15 -16.70
C GLU A 58 -9.13 5.22 -16.29
N ASP A 59 -10.09 4.87 -15.46
CA ASP A 59 -11.20 5.74 -15.03
C ASP A 59 -11.00 6.35 -13.63
N GLU A 60 -9.77 6.30 -13.09
CA GLU A 60 -9.49 6.91 -11.79
C GLU A 60 -9.50 8.45 -11.88
N PHE A 61 -9.85 9.10 -10.76
CA PHE A 61 -10.09 10.55 -10.73
C PHE A 61 -8.88 11.40 -11.18
N TRP A 62 -7.67 10.91 -10.97
CA TRP A 62 -6.43 11.62 -11.30
C TRP A 62 -6.04 11.52 -12.80
N VAL A 63 -6.60 10.56 -13.54
CA VAL A 63 -6.15 10.22 -14.91
C VAL A 63 -6.29 11.40 -15.87
N ALA A 64 -7.39 12.13 -15.82
CA ALA A 64 -7.62 13.25 -16.72
C ALA A 64 -6.72 14.46 -16.44
N GLY A 65 -6.28 14.63 -15.19
CA GLY A 65 -5.57 15.82 -14.72
C GLY A 65 -4.10 15.63 -14.39
N HIS A 66 -3.67 14.43 -14.10
CA HIS A 66 -2.28 14.13 -13.73
C HIS A 66 -1.60 13.23 -14.75
N ILE A 67 -1.05 13.66 -15.69
CA ILE A 67 -0.75 14.84 -16.50
C ILE A 67 -1.60 14.74 -17.75
N PRO A 68 -2.30 15.77 -18.23
CA PRO A 68 -3.19 15.64 -19.38
C PRO A 68 -2.46 15.04 -20.59
N GLY A 69 -3.05 13.99 -21.20
CA GLY A 69 -2.48 13.26 -22.33
C GLY A 69 -1.36 12.27 -21.99
N ARG A 70 -0.88 12.27 -20.75
CA ARG A 70 0.14 11.34 -20.25
C ARG A 70 -0.17 10.96 -18.80
N PRO A 71 -1.18 10.11 -18.55
CA PRO A 71 -1.60 9.80 -17.19
C PRO A 71 -0.51 9.02 -16.45
N LEU A 72 -0.04 9.61 -15.35
CA LEU A 72 0.90 9.01 -14.42
C LEU A 72 0.23 8.91 -13.05
N TYR A 73 0.34 7.76 -12.42
CA TYR A 73 -0.15 7.61 -11.05
C TYR A 73 0.64 8.54 -10.13
N PRO A 74 -0.03 9.46 -9.44
CA PRO A 74 0.67 10.44 -8.61
C PRO A 74 1.52 9.80 -7.51
N GLY A 75 2.77 10.24 -7.37
CA GLY A 75 3.65 9.75 -6.32
C GLY A 75 3.07 9.92 -4.92
N VAL A 76 2.37 11.03 -4.68
CA VAL A 76 1.69 11.27 -3.39
C VAL A 76 0.57 10.26 -3.13
N LEU A 77 -0.06 9.72 -4.17
CA LEU A 77 -1.06 8.66 -4.03
C LEU A 77 -0.40 7.28 -3.87
N MET A 78 0.82 7.08 -4.35
CA MET A 78 1.61 5.88 -4.02
C MET A 78 1.95 5.86 -2.52
N ILE A 79 2.28 7.01 -1.94
CA ILE A 79 2.48 7.15 -0.50
C ILE A 79 1.17 6.82 0.25
N GLU A 80 0.04 7.31 -0.23
CA GLU A 80 -1.28 6.99 0.35
C GLU A 80 -1.56 5.49 0.30
N ALA A 81 -1.30 4.83 -0.83
CA ALA A 81 -1.47 3.39 -0.97
C ALA A 81 -0.56 2.61 0.00
N ALA A 82 0.69 3.04 0.16
CA ALA A 82 1.63 2.46 1.13
C ALA A 82 1.16 2.68 2.57
N ALA A 83 0.58 3.83 2.88
CA ALA A 83 -0.03 4.08 4.19
C ALA A 83 -1.25 3.18 4.44
N GLN A 84 -2.02 2.88 3.41
CA GLN A 84 -3.19 2.01 3.54
C GLN A 84 -2.81 0.55 3.84
N ILE A 85 -1.77 -0.01 3.21
CA ILE A 85 -1.29 -1.35 3.58
C ILE A 85 -0.65 -1.35 4.98
N SER A 86 0.02 -0.28 5.36
CA SER A 86 0.57 -0.13 6.71
C SER A 86 -0.54 -0.05 7.78
N SER A 87 -1.65 0.59 7.46
CA SER A 87 -2.85 0.61 8.33
C SER A 87 -3.46 -0.79 8.52
N ILE A 88 -3.44 -1.63 7.48
CA ILE A 88 -3.85 -3.03 7.61
C ILE A 88 -2.97 -3.76 8.63
N LEU A 89 -1.64 -3.60 8.53
CA LEU A 89 -0.72 -4.19 9.50
C LEU A 89 -0.99 -3.71 10.93
N TYR A 90 -1.27 -2.43 11.11
CA TYR A 90 -1.68 -1.91 12.42
C TYR A 90 -2.91 -2.64 12.94
N ARG A 91 -3.96 -2.78 12.11
CA ARG A 91 -5.22 -3.44 12.50
C ARG A 91 -5.03 -4.91 12.86
N LEU A 92 -4.09 -5.60 12.20
CA LEU A 92 -3.79 -7.01 12.50
C LEU A 92 -3.07 -7.20 13.84
N ASN A 93 -2.37 -6.19 14.34
CA ASN A 93 -1.54 -6.25 15.53
C ASN A 93 -2.11 -5.51 16.75
N ALA A 94 -3.02 -4.56 16.54
CA ALA A 94 -3.55 -3.75 17.63
C ALA A 94 -4.57 -4.52 18.47
N GLU A 95 -4.38 -4.52 19.78
CA GLU A 95 -5.36 -5.06 20.74
C GLU A 95 -6.61 -4.17 20.80
N VAL A 96 -6.41 -2.86 20.82
CA VAL A 96 -7.46 -1.85 20.78
C VAL A 96 -7.36 -1.08 19.48
N LYS A 97 -8.39 -1.21 18.64
CA LYS A 97 -8.46 -0.51 17.35
C LYS A 97 -8.87 0.93 17.58
N GLN A 98 -8.01 1.86 17.23
CA GLN A 98 -8.25 3.30 17.29
C GLN A 98 -7.90 3.97 15.97
N PHE A 99 -8.36 5.19 15.78
CA PHE A 99 -7.97 5.98 14.62
C PHE A 99 -6.48 6.32 14.69
N MET A 100 -5.76 6.05 13.59
CA MET A 100 -4.35 6.36 13.43
C MET A 100 -4.17 7.31 12.26
N GLY A 101 -3.77 8.55 12.55
CA GLY A 101 -3.46 9.54 11.52
C GLY A 101 -2.05 9.36 10.95
N PHE A 102 -1.89 9.66 9.66
CA PHE A 102 -0.59 9.67 8.99
C PHE A 102 0.14 10.97 9.31
N THR A 103 1.28 10.89 9.99
CA THR A 103 1.96 12.08 10.54
C THR A 103 3.34 12.35 9.95
N ARG A 104 3.98 11.36 9.33
CA ARG A 104 5.34 11.52 8.84
C ARG A 104 5.67 10.55 7.72
N CYS A 105 6.46 11.01 6.74
CA CYS A 105 7.04 10.21 5.68
C CYS A 105 8.50 10.65 5.50
N ASP A 106 9.43 9.71 5.63
CA ASP A 106 10.86 9.96 5.51
C ASP A 106 11.45 9.18 4.33
N ASN A 107 12.54 9.69 3.74
CA ASN A 107 13.35 9.01 2.74
C ASN A 107 12.52 8.42 1.58
N CYS A 108 11.56 9.19 1.08
CA CYS A 108 10.70 8.77 0.00
C CYS A 108 11.35 9.07 -1.36
N SER A 109 11.40 8.07 -2.24
CA SER A 109 11.88 8.25 -3.61
C SER A 109 11.04 7.44 -4.60
N PHE A 110 10.84 7.99 -5.78
CA PHE A 110 10.13 7.37 -6.90
C PHE A 110 11.12 7.10 -8.02
N ARG A 111 11.27 5.84 -8.43
CA ARG A 111 12.28 5.42 -9.42
C ARG A 111 11.68 4.99 -10.75
N SER A 112 10.40 4.64 -10.75
CA SER A 112 9.68 4.22 -11.93
C SER A 112 8.31 4.87 -11.97
N GLN A 113 7.80 5.05 -13.16
CA GLN A 113 6.43 5.53 -13.35
C GLN A 113 5.43 4.37 -13.22
N VAL A 114 4.23 4.69 -12.81
CA VAL A 114 3.08 3.78 -12.76
C VAL A 114 1.97 4.40 -13.62
N VAL A 115 1.41 3.61 -14.52
CA VAL A 115 0.40 4.08 -15.48
C VAL A 115 -0.87 3.22 -15.41
N PRO A 116 -1.99 3.67 -15.97
CA PRO A 116 -3.20 2.85 -16.07
C PRO A 116 -2.91 1.46 -16.67
N ASN A 117 -3.55 0.45 -16.14
CA ASN A 117 -3.41 -0.98 -16.40
C ASN A 117 -2.18 -1.66 -15.74
N ASP A 118 -1.32 -0.92 -15.08
CA ASP A 118 -0.27 -1.51 -14.25
C ASP A 118 -0.86 -2.10 -12.97
N THR A 119 -0.15 -3.10 -12.45
CA THR A 119 -0.37 -3.62 -11.10
C THR A 119 0.77 -3.14 -10.20
N LEU A 120 0.42 -2.42 -9.14
CA LEU A 120 1.37 -1.97 -8.13
C LEU A 120 1.27 -2.88 -6.90
N ALA A 121 2.36 -3.60 -6.63
CA ALA A 121 2.50 -4.38 -5.41
C ALA A 121 3.19 -3.52 -4.35
N LEU A 122 2.56 -3.39 -3.19
CA LEU A 122 3.02 -2.57 -2.08
C LEU A 122 3.40 -3.47 -0.91
N VAL A 123 4.68 -3.55 -0.63
CA VAL A 123 5.21 -4.28 0.54
C VAL A 123 5.34 -3.29 1.69
N SER A 124 4.81 -3.65 2.85
CA SER A 124 4.99 -2.88 4.08
C SER A 124 5.46 -3.79 5.20
N THR A 125 6.41 -3.31 6.00
CA THR A 125 6.95 -4.01 7.16
C THR A 125 6.96 -3.10 8.37
N ILE A 126 6.41 -3.58 9.49
CA ILE A 126 6.43 -2.85 10.77
C ILE A 126 7.86 -2.83 11.32
N ARG A 127 8.37 -1.65 11.63
CA ARG A 127 9.67 -1.43 12.29
C ARG A 127 9.53 -1.10 13.77
N LYS A 128 8.48 -0.37 14.12
CA LYS A 128 8.13 -0.01 15.50
C LYS A 128 6.64 -0.10 15.69
N PHE A 129 6.22 -0.68 16.80
CA PHE A 129 4.82 -0.76 17.18
C PHE A 129 4.65 -0.37 18.64
N GLN A 130 3.93 0.72 18.87
CA GLN A 130 3.60 1.25 20.18
C GLN A 130 2.10 1.57 20.24
N ARG A 131 1.56 1.74 21.42
CA ARG A 131 0.13 1.99 21.63
C ARG A 131 -0.43 3.16 20.79
N ARG A 132 0.35 4.25 20.66
CA ARG A 132 -0.08 5.48 19.98
C ARG A 132 0.67 5.80 18.70
N ARG A 133 1.63 4.96 18.35
CA ARG A 133 2.51 5.21 17.20
C ARG A 133 3.03 3.91 16.63
N PHE A 134 3.03 3.80 15.32
CA PHE A 134 3.76 2.74 14.62
C PHE A 134 4.53 3.31 13.44
N VAL A 135 5.59 2.64 13.05
CA VAL A 135 6.45 3.01 11.93
C VAL A 135 6.59 1.80 11.02
N CYS A 136 6.37 2.02 9.74
CA CYS A 136 6.56 1.00 8.71
C CYS A 136 7.56 1.49 7.67
N ASP A 137 8.36 0.56 7.13
CA ASP A 137 9.02 0.74 5.84
C ASP A 137 8.11 0.20 4.74
N ALA A 138 8.12 0.83 3.58
CA ALA A 138 7.33 0.39 2.45
C ALA A 138 8.13 0.46 1.14
N GLN A 139 7.83 -0.47 0.24
CA GLN A 139 8.38 -0.53 -1.12
C GLN A 139 7.26 -0.83 -2.11
N GLY A 140 7.31 -0.18 -3.27
CA GLY A 140 6.38 -0.42 -4.37
C GLY A 140 7.09 -1.05 -5.56
N TYR A 141 6.44 -2.01 -6.19
CA TYR A 141 6.90 -2.73 -7.38
C TYR A 141 5.80 -2.73 -8.43
N VAL A 142 6.17 -2.47 -9.68
CA VAL A 142 5.26 -2.40 -10.82
C VAL A 142 5.41 -3.64 -11.68
N GLU A 143 4.28 -4.26 -12.05
CA GLU A 143 4.18 -5.32 -13.05
C GLU A 143 3.25 -4.91 -14.20
#